data_59d6196fefed5f1ccf0f10dda1393d92
#
_entry.id   59d6196fefed5f1ccf0f10dda1393d92
#
_cell.length_a   1.000
_cell.length_b   1.000
_cell.length_c   1.000
_cell.angle_alpha   90.00
_cell.angle_beta   90.00
_cell.angle_gamma   90.00
#
_symmetry.space_group_name_H-M   'P 1'
#
loop_
_entity.id
_entity.type
_entity.pdbx_description
1 polymer ?
#
loop_
_entity_poly.entity_id
_entity_poly.type
_entity_poly.pdbx_seq_one_letter_code
_entity_poly.pdbx_strand_id
1 'polypeptide(L)'
;MKKLMLPLLLFALMVMNSCVQCSVSHTGGNFRRVDVAEFKELIAAPDVQLVDVRTAEEYNSGHIPGSINIDVLKGHEELATTLDPERPVALYCRSGRRSENAGWVLEKAFFRNVVDLKGGYNEWVKSLEK
;
A
#
# COMPACT_ATOMS: atom_id res chain seq x y z
N MET A 1 -68.81 -31.91 11.76
CA MET A 1 -68.06 -31.21 10.74
C MET A 1 -67.00 -30.43 11.40
N LYS A 2 -65.82 -30.95 11.42
CA LYS A 2 -64.71 -30.32 12.09
C LYS A 2 -63.82 -29.68 11.04
N LYS A 3 -63.74 -28.38 11.07
CA LYS A 3 -62.81 -27.67 10.25
C LYS A 3 -61.41 -27.85 10.78
N LEU A 4 -60.62 -28.59 10.07
CA LEU A 4 -59.23 -28.72 10.37
C LEU A 4 -58.54 -27.42 9.96
N MET A 5 -58.28 -26.58 10.92
CA MET A 5 -57.41 -25.42 10.69
C MET A 5 -55.95 -25.88 10.73
N LEU A 6 -55.38 -25.94 9.58
CA LEU A 6 -53.98 -26.18 9.42
C LEU A 6 -53.23 -24.87 9.85
N PRO A 7 -52.39 -24.92 10.85
CA PRO A 7 -51.58 -23.76 11.11
C PRO A 7 -50.49 -23.68 10.02
N LEU A 8 -50.64 -22.63 9.27
CA LEU A 8 -49.62 -22.24 8.30
C LEU A 8 -48.34 -21.92 9.06
N LEU A 9 -47.45 -22.90 9.08
CA LEU A 9 -46.12 -22.69 9.62
C LEU A 9 -45.39 -21.75 8.67
N LEU A 10 -45.41 -20.49 8.99
CA LEU A 10 -44.51 -19.53 8.40
C LEU A 10 -43.08 -19.88 8.80
N PHE A 11 -42.47 -20.65 7.95
CA PHE A 11 -41.01 -20.79 7.99
C PHE A 11 -40.43 -19.49 7.56
N ALA A 12 -40.29 -18.58 8.51
CA ALA A 12 -39.47 -17.41 8.30
C ALA A 12 -38.02 -17.89 8.09
N LEU A 13 -37.66 -18.01 6.84
CA LEU A 13 -36.25 -18.09 6.48
C LEU A 13 -35.60 -16.79 6.95
N MET A 14 -35.05 -16.80 8.15
CA MET A 14 -34.07 -15.85 8.56
C MET A 14 -32.84 -16.07 7.69
N VAL A 15 -32.81 -15.37 6.59
CA VAL A 15 -31.57 -15.14 5.87
C VAL A 15 -30.70 -14.32 6.82
N MET A 16 -29.89 -15.02 7.56
CA MET A 16 -28.78 -14.39 8.27
C MET A 16 -27.84 -13.84 7.22
N ASN A 17 -28.13 -12.62 6.78
CA ASN A 17 -27.12 -11.80 6.17
C ASN A 17 -26.03 -11.59 7.23
N SER A 18 -25.10 -12.50 7.25
CA SER A 18 -23.82 -12.26 7.88
C SER A 18 -23.15 -11.18 7.05
N CYS A 19 -23.55 -9.95 7.30
CA CYS A 19 -22.74 -8.82 6.97
C CYS A 19 -21.47 -8.98 7.80
N VAL A 20 -20.46 -9.61 7.23
CA VAL A 20 -19.10 -9.48 7.71
C VAL A 20 -18.78 -8.00 7.54
N GLN A 21 -19.14 -7.24 8.55
CA GLN A 21 -18.60 -5.91 8.71
C GLN A 21 -17.11 -6.11 8.93
N CYS A 22 -16.38 -6.03 7.84
CA CYS A 22 -14.98 -5.69 7.92
C CYS A 22 -14.92 -4.34 8.63
N SER A 23 -14.80 -4.36 9.94
CA SER A 23 -14.45 -3.20 10.73
C SER A 23 -13.01 -2.88 10.33
N VAL A 24 -12.86 -2.13 9.26
CA VAL A 24 -11.60 -1.48 8.97
C VAL A 24 -11.45 -0.43 10.04
N SER A 25 -10.80 -0.81 11.12
CA SER A 25 -10.32 0.14 12.13
C SER A 25 -9.31 1.04 11.44
N HIS A 26 -9.75 2.15 10.93
CA HIS A 26 -8.90 3.22 10.45
C HIS A 26 -8.32 3.99 11.65
N THR A 27 -7.59 3.28 12.50
CA THR A 27 -6.73 3.87 13.51
C THR A 27 -5.28 3.69 13.08
N GLY A 28 -4.87 4.42 12.09
CA GLY A 28 -3.50 4.47 11.60
C GLY A 28 -3.48 5.18 10.27
N GLY A 29 -2.56 6.10 10.09
CA GLY A 29 -2.35 6.78 8.83
C GLY A 29 -2.16 5.77 7.68
N ASN A 30 -2.38 6.22 6.48
CA ASN A 30 -2.23 5.42 5.26
C ASN A 30 -0.78 5.11 4.91
N PHE A 31 0.15 5.69 5.65
CA PHE A 31 1.59 5.51 5.48
C PHE A 31 2.17 4.60 6.55
N ARG A 32 2.96 3.63 6.14
CA ARG A 32 3.69 2.72 7.04
C ARG A 32 5.05 2.34 6.48
N ARG A 33 5.95 1.99 7.37
CA ARG A 33 7.28 1.51 7.03
C ARG A 33 7.36 0.00 7.21
N VAL A 34 7.96 -0.69 6.26
CA VAL A 34 8.04 -2.15 6.24
C VAL A 34 9.47 -2.64 6.05
N ASP A 35 9.75 -3.86 6.47
CA ASP A 35 11.04 -4.50 6.20
C ASP A 35 11.14 -4.98 4.75
N VAL A 36 12.31 -5.43 4.35
CA VAL A 36 12.57 -5.85 2.97
C VAL A 36 11.77 -7.11 2.57
N ALA A 37 11.49 -8.01 3.50
CA ALA A 37 10.71 -9.22 3.21
C ALA A 37 9.27 -8.85 2.87
N GLU A 38 8.62 -8.05 3.68
CA GLU A 38 7.27 -7.55 3.42
C GLU A 38 7.23 -6.66 2.16
N PHE A 39 8.24 -5.81 1.98
CA PHE A 39 8.33 -4.95 0.81
C PHE A 39 8.36 -5.75 -0.50
N LYS A 40 9.13 -6.83 -0.55
CA LYS A 40 9.18 -7.74 -1.70
C LYS A 40 7.82 -8.36 -2.03
N GLU A 41 7.07 -8.75 -1.02
CA GLU A 41 5.72 -9.29 -1.21
C GLU A 41 4.76 -8.24 -1.76
N LEU A 42 4.82 -7.03 -1.22
CA LEU A 42 3.94 -5.93 -1.63
C LEU A 42 4.18 -5.50 -3.08
N ILE A 43 5.43 -5.35 -3.49
CA ILE A 43 5.76 -4.90 -4.86
C ILE A 43 5.54 -5.97 -5.94
N ALA A 44 5.28 -7.21 -5.56
CA ALA A 44 4.90 -8.26 -6.50
C ALA A 44 3.49 -8.07 -7.08
N ALA A 45 2.63 -7.28 -6.43
CA ALA A 45 1.30 -6.97 -6.91
C ALA A 45 1.37 -6.01 -8.13
N PRO A 46 0.60 -6.28 -9.21
CA PRO A 46 0.75 -5.56 -10.48
C PRO A 46 0.25 -4.11 -10.45
N ASP A 47 -0.58 -3.74 -9.48
CA ASP A 47 -1.14 -2.40 -9.33
C ASP A 47 -0.27 -1.45 -8.49
N VAL A 48 0.80 -1.96 -7.87
CA VAL A 48 1.71 -1.17 -7.03
C VAL A 48 2.58 -0.26 -7.87
N GLN A 49 2.63 1.00 -7.49
CA GLN A 49 3.52 2.01 -8.06
C GLN A 49 4.83 2.00 -7.28
N LEU A 50 5.86 1.40 -7.83
CA LEU A 50 7.19 1.32 -7.19
C LEU A 50 8.03 2.53 -7.58
N VAL A 51 8.47 3.29 -6.59
CA VAL A 51 9.12 4.59 -6.79
C VAL A 51 10.46 4.66 -6.06
N ASP A 52 11.51 4.91 -6.82
CA ASP A 52 12.82 5.28 -6.32
C ASP A 52 12.88 6.81 -6.20
N VAL A 53 12.95 7.31 -4.98
CA VAL A 53 12.98 8.77 -4.74
C VAL A 53 14.38 9.33 -4.61
N ARG A 54 15.39 8.55 -5.01
CA ARG A 54 16.80 8.99 -5.08
C ARG A 54 17.06 9.89 -6.28
N THR A 55 18.26 10.40 -6.36
CA THR A 55 18.70 11.14 -7.56
C THR A 55 18.74 10.24 -8.79
N ALA A 56 18.69 10.84 -9.97
CA ALA A 56 18.82 10.13 -11.24
C ALA A 56 20.16 9.39 -11.34
N GLU A 57 21.22 9.95 -10.81
CA GLU A 57 22.55 9.33 -10.78
C GLU A 57 22.55 8.04 -9.93
N GLU A 58 21.97 8.10 -8.72
CA GLU A 58 21.83 6.92 -7.87
C GLU A 58 20.97 5.84 -8.54
N TYR A 59 19.85 6.23 -9.14
CA TYR A 59 18.96 5.33 -9.87
C TYR A 59 19.66 4.63 -11.03
N ASN A 60 20.41 5.37 -11.83
CA ASN A 60 21.13 4.83 -12.98
C ASN A 60 22.29 3.89 -12.58
N SER A 61 22.83 4.06 -11.38
CA SER A 61 23.88 3.16 -10.84
C SER A 61 23.33 1.80 -10.38
N GLY A 62 22.03 1.65 -10.27
CA GLY A 62 21.33 0.45 -9.86
C GLY A 62 20.06 0.80 -9.11
N HIS A 63 18.99 0.08 -9.37
CA HIS A 63 17.68 0.30 -8.75
C HIS A 63 16.88 -0.99 -8.66
N ILE A 64 15.83 -0.98 -7.87
CA ILE A 64 14.92 -2.13 -7.78
C ILE A 64 14.20 -2.28 -9.14
N PRO A 65 14.20 -3.47 -9.75
CA PRO A 65 13.54 -3.69 -11.04
C PRO A 65 12.07 -3.25 -11.02
N GLY A 66 11.64 -2.54 -12.05
CA GLY A 66 10.28 -2.04 -12.18
C GLY A 66 10.02 -0.70 -11.48
N SER A 67 10.99 -0.14 -10.76
CA SER A 67 10.83 1.19 -10.17
C SER A 67 10.95 2.31 -11.20
N ILE A 68 10.16 3.37 -10.98
CA ILE A 68 10.34 4.65 -11.66
C ILE A 68 11.15 5.58 -10.75
N ASN A 69 11.84 6.53 -11.32
CA ASN A 69 12.62 7.49 -10.55
C ASN A 69 11.94 8.85 -10.46
N ILE A 70 11.73 9.32 -9.25
CA ILE A 70 11.27 10.67 -8.95
C ILE A 70 12.22 11.25 -7.89
N ASP A 71 13.09 12.13 -8.30
CA ASP A 71 14.10 12.74 -7.43
C ASP A 71 13.48 13.79 -6.50
N VAL A 72 13.27 13.41 -5.23
CA VAL A 72 12.64 14.29 -4.25
C VAL A 72 13.54 15.41 -3.73
N LEU A 73 14.83 15.41 -4.06
CA LEU A 73 15.70 16.55 -3.78
C LEU A 73 15.35 17.75 -4.66
N LYS A 74 14.68 17.53 -5.77
CA LYS A 74 14.13 18.59 -6.64
C LYS A 74 12.76 19.10 -6.19
N GLY A 75 12.16 18.49 -5.17
CA GLY A 75 10.84 18.80 -4.67
C GLY A 75 9.95 17.55 -4.63
N HIS A 76 8.80 17.65 -3.96
CA HIS A 76 7.86 16.55 -3.80
C HIS A 76 6.63 16.67 -4.72
N GLU A 77 6.52 17.74 -5.47
CA GLU A 77 5.35 18.05 -6.30
C GLU A 77 5.14 16.99 -7.39
N GLU A 78 6.23 16.47 -7.96
CA GLU A 78 6.17 15.44 -8.98
C GLU A 78 5.56 14.12 -8.47
N LEU A 79 5.75 13.79 -7.19
CA LEU A 79 5.11 12.61 -6.58
C LEU A 79 3.59 12.66 -6.71
N ALA A 80 2.99 13.78 -6.30
CA ALA A 80 1.54 13.94 -6.29
C ALA A 80 0.96 14.08 -7.71
N THR A 81 1.71 14.60 -8.66
CA THR A 81 1.26 14.80 -10.04
C THR A 81 1.45 13.57 -10.93
N THR A 82 2.42 12.72 -10.62
CA THR A 82 2.74 11.53 -11.41
C THR A 82 2.00 10.29 -10.92
N LEU A 83 1.84 10.15 -9.60
CA LEU A 83 1.28 8.95 -8.98
C LEU A 83 -0.24 9.03 -8.85
N ASP A 84 -0.88 7.87 -8.95
CA ASP A 84 -2.31 7.71 -8.73
C ASP A 84 -2.60 7.50 -7.23
N PRO A 85 -3.35 8.39 -6.56
CA PRO A 85 -3.64 8.28 -5.13
C PRO A 85 -4.53 7.09 -4.76
N GLU A 86 -5.23 6.49 -5.73
CA GLU A 86 -6.09 5.33 -5.51
C GLU A 86 -5.33 3.99 -5.58
N ARG A 87 -4.11 3.99 -6.12
CA ARG A 87 -3.27 2.79 -6.25
C ARG A 87 -2.20 2.77 -5.17
N PRO A 88 -1.82 1.57 -4.67
CA PRO A 88 -0.74 1.44 -3.70
C PRO A 88 0.57 2.03 -4.22
N VAL A 89 1.30 2.71 -3.36
CA VAL A 89 2.63 3.28 -3.65
C VAL A 89 3.65 2.64 -2.72
N ALA A 90 4.73 2.15 -3.29
CA ALA A 90 5.88 1.63 -2.56
C ALA A 90 7.10 2.52 -2.85
N LEU A 91 7.65 3.13 -1.81
CA LEU A 91 8.75 4.07 -1.89
C LEU A 91 10.03 3.47 -1.35
N TYR A 92 11.15 3.89 -1.90
CA TYR A 92 12.45 3.68 -1.29
C TYR A 92 13.44 4.78 -1.68
N CYS A 93 14.39 5.01 -0.81
CA CYS A 93 15.59 5.78 -1.12
C CYS A 93 16.83 4.95 -0.79
N ARG A 94 17.97 5.57 -0.51
CA ARG A 94 19.20 4.86 -0.20
C ARG A 94 19.15 4.19 1.17
N SER A 95 18.76 4.94 2.22
CA SER A 95 18.78 4.50 3.63
C SER A 95 17.43 4.62 4.33
N GLY A 96 16.39 5.13 3.67
CA GLY A 96 15.03 5.24 4.19
C GLY A 96 14.63 6.64 4.68
N ARG A 97 15.52 7.63 4.68
CA ARG A 97 15.19 8.97 5.20
C ARG A 97 14.39 9.84 4.24
N ARG A 98 14.83 9.93 3.00
CA ARG A 98 14.14 10.72 1.95
C ARG A 98 12.78 10.11 1.62
N SER A 99 12.71 8.80 1.55
CA SER A 99 11.46 8.08 1.26
C SER A 99 10.47 8.13 2.41
N GLU A 100 10.92 8.14 3.66
CA GLU A 100 10.05 8.40 4.81
C GLU A 100 9.37 9.77 4.71
N ASN A 101 10.13 10.81 4.42
CA ASN A 101 9.57 12.15 4.21
C ASN A 101 8.59 12.19 3.04
N ALA A 102 8.93 11.54 1.93
CA ALA A 102 8.05 11.42 0.77
C ALA A 102 6.73 10.68 1.12
N GLY A 103 6.81 9.64 1.94
CA GLY A 103 5.64 8.90 2.43
C GLY A 103 4.68 9.79 3.21
N TRP A 104 5.19 10.62 4.10
CA TRP A 104 4.36 11.59 4.84
C TRP A 104 3.74 12.65 3.94
N VAL A 105 4.46 13.10 2.92
CA VAL A 105 3.92 14.04 1.92
C VAL A 105 2.74 13.41 1.17
N LEU A 106 2.87 12.17 0.73
CA LEU A 106 1.80 11.45 0.03
C LEU A 106 0.60 11.18 0.94
N GLU A 107 0.82 10.83 2.19
CA GLU A 107 -0.27 10.67 3.15
C GLU A 107 -1.09 11.96 3.31
N LYS A 108 -0.40 13.10 3.44
CA LYS A 108 -1.06 14.41 3.52
C LYS A 108 -1.78 14.79 2.23
N ALA A 109 -1.37 14.22 1.11
CA ALA A 109 -2.02 14.38 -0.20
C ALA A 109 -3.13 13.34 -0.46
N PHE A 110 -3.61 12.65 0.60
CA PHE A 110 -4.70 11.68 0.56
C PHE A 110 -4.45 10.42 -0.26
N PHE A 111 -3.20 10.00 -0.39
CA PHE A 111 -2.87 8.69 -0.93
C PHE A 111 -3.32 7.61 0.05
N ARG A 112 -4.01 6.59 -0.44
CA ARG A 112 -4.71 5.60 0.41
C ARG A 112 -3.81 4.53 1.00
N ASN A 113 -2.74 4.18 0.33
CA ASN A 113 -1.84 3.12 0.76
C ASN A 113 -0.41 3.45 0.32
N VAL A 114 0.42 3.82 1.26
CA VAL A 114 1.81 4.18 1.02
C VAL A 114 2.71 3.39 1.94
N VAL A 115 3.68 2.72 1.37
CA VAL A 115 4.70 1.99 2.13
C VAL A 115 6.10 2.48 1.79
N ASP A 116 6.97 2.49 2.79
CA ASP A 116 8.38 2.83 2.65
C ASP A 116 9.25 1.64 3.08
N LEU A 117 10.30 1.36 2.33
CA LEU A 117 11.28 0.33 2.66
C LEU A 117 12.22 0.83 3.76
N LYS A 118 12.12 0.24 4.96
CA LYS A 118 13.09 0.48 6.04
C LYS A 118 14.50 0.13 5.58
N GLY A 119 15.43 1.07 5.80
CA GLY A 119 16.82 0.89 5.38
C GLY A 119 17.07 1.06 3.87
N GLY A 120 16.02 1.22 3.07
CA GLY A 120 16.09 1.57 1.67
C GLY A 120 16.84 0.58 0.78
N TYR A 121 17.42 1.10 -0.28
CA TYR A 121 18.15 0.31 -1.28
C TYR A 121 19.35 -0.47 -0.67
N ASN A 122 19.96 0.05 0.39
CA ASN A 122 21.00 -0.67 1.10
C ASN A 122 20.50 -2.02 1.65
N GLU A 123 19.33 -2.06 2.25
CA GLU A 123 18.72 -3.31 2.73
C GLU A 123 18.24 -4.22 1.59
N TRP A 124 17.76 -3.63 0.51
CA TRP A 124 17.43 -4.40 -0.69
C TRP A 124 18.63 -5.18 -1.21
N VAL A 125 19.77 -4.49 -1.41
CA VAL A 125 21.02 -5.13 -1.92
C VAL A 125 21.50 -6.23 -0.98
N LYS A 126 21.53 -5.99 0.34
CA LYS A 126 21.89 -7.02 1.31
C LYS A 126 21.01 -8.26 1.22
N SER A 127 19.72 -8.08 0.92
CA SER A 127 18.77 -9.19 0.79
C SER A 127 19.00 -10.07 -0.43
N LEU A 128 19.75 -9.58 -1.41
CA LEU A 128 20.12 -10.34 -2.61
C LEU A 128 21.35 -11.22 -2.41
N GLU A 129 22.13 -10.95 -1.38
CA GLU A 129 23.39 -11.67 -1.07
C GLU A 129 23.17 -12.95 -0.24
N LYS A 130 21.94 -13.28 0.10
CA LYS A 130 21.57 -14.43 0.96
C LYS A 130 21.18 -15.65 0.15
#